data_ff94ec3f7cfc16fc66b9e627648d5038
#
_entry.id   ff94ec3f7cfc16fc66b9e627648d5038
#
_cell.length_a   1.000
_cell.length_b   1.000
_cell.length_c   1.000
_cell.angle_alpha   90.00
_cell.angle_beta   90.00
_cell.angle_gamma   90.00
#
_symmetry.space_group_name_H-M   'P 1'
#
loop_
_entity.id
_entity.type
_entity.pdbx_description
1 polymer ?
#
loop_
_entity_poly.entity_id
_entity_poly.type
_entity_poly.pdbx_seq_one_letter_code
_entity_poly.pdbx_strand_id
1 'polypeptide(L)'
;IDDNAALYFTSGTTGIPKAVLLTHKNLSHACYVEQSHHGQTIEDIFLCIPPLYHTGAKMHWMGSFLAGGKGVLLKGIKPEWIMEAISEEACTIVWLLVPWIHDILIAIENKDIDLSKYQLSQWRLMHAGAQPVPPSLIDFWKKYFPHQSYDTNYGLTESTGPGCIHLGLENAHSLGPIGLPGYEWEAKIVDKNGNLLFANESGELIVRGAGVMKEYYKNPEESAKVL
;
A
#
# COMPACT_ATOMS: atom_id res chain seq x y z
N ILE A 1 -11.19 -11.57 -18.97
CA ILE A 1 -10.34 -10.71 -18.12
C ILE A 1 -11.08 -9.43 -17.73
N ASP A 2 -12.02 -8.96 -18.56
CA ASP A 2 -12.85 -7.78 -18.31
C ASP A 2 -14.16 -8.11 -17.57
N ASP A 3 -14.35 -9.36 -17.17
CA ASP A 3 -15.48 -9.78 -16.34
C ASP A 3 -15.40 -9.15 -14.93
N ASN A 4 -16.58 -8.89 -14.36
CA ASN A 4 -16.68 -8.35 -13.01
C ASN A 4 -16.15 -9.36 -12.01
N ALA A 5 -15.26 -8.91 -11.11
CA ALA A 5 -14.57 -9.78 -10.17
C ALA A 5 -14.91 -9.47 -8.72
N ALA A 6 -15.09 -8.20 -8.35
CA ALA A 6 -15.30 -7.81 -6.98
C ALA A 6 -16.06 -6.49 -6.84
N LEU A 7 -16.72 -6.34 -5.69
CA LEU A 7 -17.25 -5.08 -5.20
C LEU A 7 -16.54 -4.72 -3.90
N TYR A 8 -15.96 -3.53 -3.87
CA TYR A 8 -15.37 -2.95 -2.67
C TYR A 8 -16.13 -1.69 -2.28
N PHE A 9 -16.21 -1.42 -0.99
CA PHE A 9 -16.94 -0.26 -0.50
C PHE A 9 -15.96 0.77 0.06
N THR A 10 -16.13 2.03 -0.38
CA THR A 10 -15.42 3.17 0.18
C THR A 10 -16.29 3.90 1.20
N SER A 11 -15.68 4.56 2.16
CA SER A 11 -16.40 5.37 3.14
C SER A 11 -17.09 6.59 2.53
N GLY A 12 -16.72 6.98 1.30
CA GLY A 12 -17.24 8.15 0.59
C GLY A 12 -17.06 9.47 1.36
N THR A 13 -16.63 10.51 0.70
CA THR A 13 -16.55 11.86 1.31
C THR A 13 -17.92 12.43 1.68
N THR A 14 -19.00 11.87 1.13
CA THR A 14 -20.39 12.24 1.37
C THR A 14 -21.05 11.45 2.51
N GLY A 15 -20.33 10.54 3.16
CA GLY A 15 -20.84 9.69 4.25
C GLY A 15 -21.64 8.47 3.80
N ILE A 16 -22.00 8.36 2.51
CA ILE A 16 -22.66 7.16 1.94
C ILE A 16 -21.59 6.30 1.27
N PRO A 17 -21.43 5.02 1.67
CA PRO A 17 -20.50 4.14 1.02
C PRO A 17 -20.80 3.95 -0.46
N LYS A 18 -19.79 4.08 -1.31
CA LYS A 18 -19.89 3.81 -2.74
C LYS A 18 -19.35 2.41 -3.03
N ALA A 19 -20.07 1.66 -3.86
CA ALA A 19 -19.65 0.32 -4.28
C ALA A 19 -18.78 0.43 -5.54
N VAL A 20 -17.50 0.22 -5.40
CA VAL A 20 -16.52 0.21 -6.49
C VAL A 20 -16.53 -1.14 -7.17
N LEU A 21 -16.84 -1.19 -8.46
CA LEU A 21 -16.86 -2.40 -9.27
C LEU A 21 -15.50 -2.60 -9.93
N LEU A 22 -14.84 -3.71 -9.60
CA LEU A 22 -13.55 -4.10 -10.15
C LEU A 22 -13.65 -5.33 -11.04
N THR A 23 -12.87 -5.34 -12.11
CA THR A 23 -12.71 -6.47 -13.02
C THR A 23 -11.52 -7.34 -12.61
N HIS A 24 -11.42 -8.55 -13.16
CA HIS A 24 -10.24 -9.39 -13.02
C HIS A 24 -8.98 -8.69 -13.53
N LYS A 25 -9.09 -7.87 -14.58
CA LYS A 25 -7.98 -7.07 -15.11
C LYS A 25 -7.46 -6.08 -14.07
N ASN A 26 -8.35 -5.34 -13.40
CA ASN A 26 -7.96 -4.39 -12.36
C ASN A 26 -7.20 -5.09 -11.23
N LEU A 27 -7.74 -6.20 -10.73
CA LEU A 27 -7.13 -6.95 -9.63
C LEU A 27 -5.77 -7.54 -10.00
N SER A 28 -5.67 -8.17 -11.17
CA SER A 28 -4.41 -8.78 -11.64
C SER A 28 -3.33 -7.73 -11.87
N HIS A 29 -3.69 -6.58 -12.46
CA HIS A 29 -2.75 -5.49 -12.67
C HIS A 29 -2.21 -4.94 -11.35
N ALA A 30 -3.08 -4.70 -10.36
CA ALA A 30 -2.65 -4.22 -9.05
C ALA A 30 -1.68 -5.20 -8.36
N CYS A 31 -1.99 -6.50 -8.40
CA CYS A 31 -1.08 -7.54 -7.87
C CYS A 31 0.30 -7.51 -8.55
N TYR A 32 0.31 -7.36 -9.88
CA TYR A 32 1.54 -7.29 -10.65
C TYR A 32 2.38 -6.05 -10.31
N VAL A 33 1.74 -4.88 -10.23
CA VAL A 33 2.42 -3.63 -9.89
C VAL A 33 3.04 -3.71 -8.51
N GLU A 34 2.30 -4.20 -7.51
CA GLU A 34 2.78 -4.30 -6.13
C GLU A 34 3.98 -5.23 -5.99
N GLN A 35 3.90 -6.44 -6.53
CA GLN A 35 5.01 -7.38 -6.45
C GLN A 35 6.26 -6.88 -7.19
N SER A 36 6.07 -6.24 -8.37
CA SER A 36 7.18 -5.68 -9.16
C SER A 36 7.85 -4.52 -8.44
N HIS A 37 7.05 -3.63 -7.85
CA HIS A 37 7.55 -2.47 -7.11
C HIS A 37 8.39 -2.88 -5.90
N HIS A 38 7.95 -3.88 -5.16
CA HIS A 38 8.69 -4.41 -4.01
C HIS A 38 9.86 -5.32 -4.40
N GLY A 39 10.05 -5.59 -5.69
CA GLY A 39 11.05 -6.55 -6.18
C GLY A 39 10.88 -7.92 -5.53
N GLN A 40 9.62 -8.40 -5.43
CA GLN A 40 9.33 -9.68 -4.78
C GLN A 40 9.85 -10.84 -5.60
N THR A 41 10.36 -11.83 -4.90
CA THR A 41 10.86 -13.09 -5.44
C THR A 41 10.18 -14.27 -4.74
N ILE A 42 10.49 -15.49 -5.20
CA ILE A 42 10.03 -16.73 -4.56
C ILE A 42 10.50 -16.87 -3.11
N GLU A 43 11.59 -16.21 -2.74
CA GLU A 43 12.16 -16.24 -1.39
C GLU A 43 11.43 -15.29 -0.42
N ASP A 44 10.57 -14.41 -0.93
CA ASP A 44 9.90 -13.43 -0.09
C ASP A 44 8.68 -14.00 0.63
N ILE A 45 8.52 -13.56 1.88
CA ILE A 45 7.38 -13.88 2.73
C ILE A 45 6.74 -12.55 3.14
N PHE A 46 5.52 -12.33 2.65
CA PHE A 46 4.77 -11.10 2.87
C PHE A 46 3.83 -11.24 4.07
N LEU A 47 3.98 -10.40 5.08
CA LEU A 47 3.06 -10.31 6.22
C LEU A 47 1.95 -9.29 5.93
N CYS A 48 0.74 -9.77 5.79
CA CYS A 48 -0.47 -8.97 5.64
C CYS A 48 -1.23 -8.88 6.97
N ILE A 49 -1.31 -7.69 7.51
CA ILE A 49 -2.00 -7.41 8.78
C ILE A 49 -3.37 -6.73 8.51
N PRO A 50 -3.47 -5.76 7.56
CA PRO A 50 -4.74 -5.14 7.27
C PRO A 50 -5.79 -6.14 6.76
N PRO A 51 -7.07 -5.93 7.08
CA PRO A 51 -8.13 -6.83 6.64
C PRO A 51 -8.24 -6.95 5.12
N LEU A 52 -8.49 -8.15 4.59
CA LEU A 52 -8.58 -8.42 3.15
C LEU A 52 -9.80 -7.79 2.45
N TYR A 53 -10.67 -7.12 3.18
CA TYR A 53 -11.70 -6.28 2.56
C TYR A 53 -11.18 -4.92 2.08
N HIS A 54 -9.93 -4.56 2.40
CA HIS A 54 -9.21 -3.46 1.75
C HIS A 54 -8.55 -3.97 0.47
N THR A 55 -8.72 -3.24 -0.63
CA THR A 55 -8.11 -3.60 -1.92
C THR A 55 -6.59 -3.71 -1.79
N GLY A 56 -5.93 -2.72 -1.22
CA GLY A 56 -4.47 -2.72 -1.05
C GLY A 56 -3.97 -3.96 -0.32
N ALA A 57 -4.54 -4.29 0.85
CA ALA A 57 -4.14 -5.47 1.61
C ALA A 57 -4.23 -6.75 0.77
N LYS A 58 -5.35 -6.94 0.08
CA LYS A 58 -5.57 -8.13 -0.73
C LYS A 58 -4.64 -8.20 -1.93
N MET A 59 -4.38 -7.07 -2.60
CA MET A 59 -3.53 -7.04 -3.78
C MET A 59 -2.06 -7.31 -3.42
N HIS A 60 -1.56 -6.78 -2.33
CA HIS A 60 -0.22 -7.10 -1.83
C HIS A 60 -0.09 -8.58 -1.47
N TRP A 61 -1.05 -9.10 -0.73
CA TRP A 61 -1.06 -10.51 -0.34
C TRP A 61 -1.12 -11.44 -1.55
N MET A 62 -2.02 -11.17 -2.51
CA MET A 62 -2.11 -11.95 -3.74
C MET A 62 -0.90 -11.73 -4.68
N GLY A 63 -0.30 -10.54 -4.68
CA GLY A 63 0.92 -10.24 -5.43
C GLY A 63 2.09 -11.16 -5.04
N SER A 64 2.17 -11.55 -3.76
CA SER A 64 3.18 -12.49 -3.28
C SER A 64 3.10 -13.84 -4.01
N PHE A 65 1.89 -14.29 -4.33
CA PHE A 65 1.71 -15.56 -5.06
C PHE A 65 2.11 -15.46 -6.53
N LEU A 66 1.98 -14.27 -7.14
CA LEU A 66 2.49 -14.06 -8.51
C LEU A 66 4.01 -14.17 -8.57
N ALA A 67 4.70 -13.75 -7.52
CA ALA A 67 6.15 -13.92 -7.38
C ALA A 67 6.56 -15.35 -7.02
N GLY A 68 5.60 -16.24 -6.72
CA GLY A 68 5.85 -17.59 -6.20
C GLY A 68 6.23 -17.63 -4.72
N GLY A 69 6.12 -16.49 -4.03
CA GLY A 69 6.44 -16.36 -2.61
C GLY A 69 5.32 -16.82 -1.68
N LYS A 70 5.51 -16.62 -0.38
CA LYS A 70 4.56 -16.97 0.68
C LYS A 70 3.85 -15.71 1.19
N GLY A 71 2.55 -15.81 1.44
CA GLY A 71 1.75 -14.77 2.11
C GLY A 71 1.29 -15.24 3.48
N VAL A 72 1.58 -14.49 4.52
CA VAL A 72 1.16 -14.73 5.90
C VAL A 72 0.04 -13.76 6.25
N LEU A 73 -1.04 -14.22 6.85
CA LEU A 73 -2.12 -13.39 7.35
C LEU A 73 -2.09 -13.35 8.87
N LEU A 74 -1.93 -12.17 9.44
CA LEU A 74 -1.99 -11.96 10.88
C LEU A 74 -3.35 -11.32 11.25
N LYS A 75 -4.08 -12.00 12.13
CA LYS A 75 -5.30 -11.46 12.71
C LYS A 75 -5.00 -10.74 14.01
N GLY A 76 -4.86 -9.43 13.92
CA GLY A 76 -4.61 -8.57 15.08
C GLY A 76 -3.46 -7.61 14.85
N ILE A 77 -3.36 -6.62 15.72
CA ILE A 77 -2.46 -5.46 15.53
C ILE A 77 -1.58 -5.20 16.75
N LYS A 78 -1.55 -6.12 17.73
CA LYS A 78 -0.66 -5.94 18.88
C LYS A 78 0.80 -5.98 18.44
N PRO A 79 1.63 -5.02 18.87
CA PRO A 79 3.03 -4.97 18.51
C PRO A 79 3.79 -6.30 18.72
N GLU A 80 3.54 -6.99 19.85
CA GLU A 80 4.15 -8.27 20.15
C GLU A 80 3.80 -9.34 19.12
N TRP A 81 2.52 -9.43 18.73
CA TRP A 81 2.06 -10.41 17.75
C TRP A 81 2.65 -10.16 16.36
N ILE A 82 2.86 -8.88 16.01
CA ILE A 82 3.52 -8.51 14.77
C ILE A 82 4.98 -8.96 14.79
N MET A 83 5.71 -8.70 15.88
CA MET A 83 7.10 -9.14 16.04
C MET A 83 7.24 -10.67 16.05
N GLU A 84 6.35 -11.36 16.76
CA GLU A 84 6.27 -12.82 16.77
C GLU A 84 6.06 -13.38 15.37
N ALA A 85 5.05 -12.89 14.64
CA ALA A 85 4.76 -13.35 13.29
C ALA A 85 5.94 -13.11 12.32
N ILE A 86 6.61 -11.96 12.42
CA ILE A 86 7.80 -11.67 11.60
C ILE A 86 8.91 -12.67 11.90
N SER A 87 9.15 -12.94 13.19
CA SER A 87 10.22 -13.83 13.65
C SER A 87 9.94 -15.29 13.31
N GLU A 88 8.77 -15.80 13.65
CA GLU A 88 8.42 -17.22 13.52
C GLU A 88 8.17 -17.64 12.06
N GLU A 89 7.55 -16.77 11.28
CA GLU A 89 7.25 -17.03 9.87
C GLU A 89 8.35 -16.54 8.91
N ALA A 90 9.43 -15.96 9.47
CA ALA A 90 10.56 -15.39 8.72
C ALA A 90 10.14 -14.36 7.67
N CYS A 91 9.18 -13.48 8.00
CA CYS A 91 8.65 -12.50 7.07
C CYS A 91 9.73 -11.52 6.58
N THR A 92 9.76 -11.28 5.28
CA THR A 92 10.74 -10.42 4.63
C THR A 92 10.18 -9.04 4.26
N ILE A 93 8.86 -8.97 4.04
CA ILE A 93 8.13 -7.75 3.72
C ILE A 93 6.92 -7.65 4.65
N VAL A 94 6.73 -6.49 5.26
CA VAL A 94 5.61 -6.25 6.18
C VAL A 94 4.91 -4.96 5.81
N TRP A 95 3.58 -5.01 5.65
CA TRP A 95 2.79 -3.81 5.50
C TRP A 95 2.25 -3.33 6.83
N LEU A 96 2.67 -2.14 7.22
CA LEU A 96 2.23 -1.47 8.43
C LEU A 96 1.45 -0.19 8.10
N LEU A 97 0.38 0.05 8.84
CA LEU A 97 -0.24 1.36 8.87
C LEU A 97 0.54 2.29 9.81
N VAL A 98 0.51 3.58 9.55
CA VAL A 98 1.24 4.59 10.34
C VAL A 98 0.97 4.48 11.85
N PRO A 99 -0.27 4.28 12.35
CA PRO A 99 -0.51 4.06 13.77
C PRO A 99 0.23 2.84 14.34
N TRP A 100 0.30 1.73 13.60
CA TRP A 100 0.95 0.51 14.07
C TRP A 100 2.47 0.64 14.12
N ILE A 101 3.05 1.40 13.18
CA ILE A 101 4.48 1.76 13.24
C ILE A 101 4.76 2.52 14.54
N HIS A 102 3.89 3.49 14.87
CA HIS A 102 4.00 4.28 16.09
C HIS A 102 3.84 3.42 17.35
N ASP A 103 2.84 2.53 17.39
CA ASP A 103 2.59 1.63 18.53
C ASP A 103 3.79 0.69 18.77
N ILE A 104 4.41 0.15 17.71
CA ILE A 104 5.60 -0.69 17.79
C ILE A 104 6.76 0.12 18.40
N LEU A 105 7.00 1.34 17.91
CA LEU A 105 8.08 2.18 18.42
C LEU A 105 7.89 2.55 19.91
N ILE A 106 6.66 2.87 20.31
CA ILE A 106 6.33 3.13 21.72
C ILE A 106 6.57 1.89 22.58
N ALA A 107 6.15 0.71 22.12
CA ALA A 107 6.35 -0.53 22.86
C ALA A 107 7.85 -0.87 23.04
N ILE A 108 8.69 -0.55 22.04
CA ILE A 108 10.14 -0.70 22.14
C ILE A 108 10.74 0.31 23.16
N GLU A 109 10.35 1.58 23.07
CA GLU A 109 10.82 2.63 24.00
C GLU A 109 10.45 2.32 25.46
N ASN A 110 9.23 1.84 25.68
CA ASN A 110 8.74 1.45 27.00
C ASN A 110 9.35 0.15 27.53
N LYS A 111 10.11 -0.58 26.68
CA LYS A 111 10.67 -1.92 26.96
C LYS A 111 9.60 -3.01 27.11
N ASP A 112 8.41 -2.80 26.56
CA ASP A 112 7.38 -3.82 26.46
C ASP A 112 7.79 -4.87 25.41
N ILE A 113 8.57 -4.43 24.38
CA ILE A 113 9.19 -5.28 23.38
C ILE A 113 10.70 -5.25 23.53
N ASP A 114 11.30 -6.43 23.69
CA ASP A 114 12.74 -6.65 23.63
C ASP A 114 13.10 -7.26 22.27
N LEU A 115 13.65 -6.43 21.38
CA LEU A 115 14.00 -6.83 20.01
C LEU A 115 14.99 -7.99 19.95
N SER A 116 15.80 -8.21 20.99
CA SER A 116 16.78 -9.30 21.02
C SER A 116 16.16 -10.69 21.06
N LYS A 117 14.86 -10.77 21.37
CA LYS A 117 14.10 -12.04 21.42
C LYS A 117 13.56 -12.48 20.08
N TYR A 118 13.66 -11.64 19.05
CA TYR A 118 13.06 -11.88 17.73
C TYR A 118 14.11 -12.00 16.65
N GLN A 119 13.88 -12.88 15.70
CA GLN A 119 14.66 -12.99 14.47
C GLN A 119 14.10 -11.99 13.44
N LEU A 120 14.79 -10.86 13.24
CA LEU A 120 14.31 -9.77 12.39
C LEU A 120 15.25 -9.42 11.23
N SER A 121 16.40 -10.08 11.13
CA SER A 121 17.43 -9.78 10.12
C SER A 121 16.98 -10.03 8.68
N GLN A 122 16.01 -10.93 8.47
CA GLN A 122 15.42 -11.24 7.17
C GLN A 122 14.37 -10.19 6.73
N TRP A 123 13.83 -9.40 7.65
CA TRP A 123 12.85 -8.36 7.36
C TRP A 123 13.50 -7.21 6.61
N ARG A 124 13.45 -7.28 5.27
CA ARG A 124 14.14 -6.35 4.38
C ARG A 124 13.38 -5.07 4.06
N LEU A 125 12.03 -5.12 4.07
CA LEU A 125 11.19 -4.02 3.63
C LEU A 125 10.01 -3.79 4.57
N MET A 126 9.88 -2.55 5.05
CA MET A 126 8.67 -2.03 5.67
C MET A 126 7.89 -1.21 4.62
N HIS A 127 6.72 -1.70 4.21
CA HIS A 127 5.79 -0.94 3.41
C HIS A 127 4.83 -0.17 4.33
N ALA A 128 4.87 1.16 4.29
CA ALA A 128 4.00 2.02 5.07
C ALA A 128 2.92 2.63 4.18
N GLY A 129 1.66 2.52 4.54
CA GLY A 129 0.60 2.98 3.65
C GLY A 129 -0.70 3.39 4.32
N ALA A 130 -1.69 3.64 3.46
CA ALA A 130 -3.07 4.05 3.77
C ALA A 130 -3.24 5.46 4.33
N GLN A 131 -2.16 6.20 4.59
CA GLN A 131 -2.18 7.62 4.97
C GLN A 131 -0.79 8.24 4.78
N PRO A 132 -0.68 9.59 4.81
CA PRO A 132 0.63 10.25 4.73
C PRO A 132 1.57 9.77 5.83
N VAL A 133 2.81 9.46 5.46
CA VAL A 133 3.86 8.96 6.37
C VAL A 133 4.75 10.14 6.78
N PRO A 134 4.76 10.55 8.05
CA PRO A 134 5.63 11.63 8.50
C PRO A 134 7.11 11.24 8.40
N PRO A 135 7.98 12.10 7.82
CA PRO A 135 9.42 11.84 7.77
C PRO A 135 10.03 11.50 9.14
N SER A 136 9.62 12.22 10.18
CA SER A 136 10.09 11.98 11.55
C SER A 136 9.79 10.58 12.08
N LEU A 137 8.71 9.96 11.62
CA LEU A 137 8.37 8.59 12.00
C LEU A 137 9.36 7.60 11.39
N ILE A 138 9.77 7.80 10.15
CA ILE A 138 10.75 6.97 9.47
C ILE A 138 12.14 7.18 10.07
N ASP A 139 12.51 8.41 10.42
CA ASP A 139 13.77 8.69 11.12
C ASP A 139 13.81 7.99 12.49
N PHE A 140 12.67 7.96 13.18
CA PHE A 140 12.56 7.25 14.45
C PHE A 140 12.62 5.72 14.27
N TRP A 141 11.97 5.19 13.24
CA TRP A 141 12.03 3.78 12.87
C TRP A 141 13.46 3.31 12.59
N LYS A 142 14.22 4.10 11.80
CA LYS A 142 15.61 3.79 11.44
C LYS A 142 16.57 3.67 12.62
N LYS A 143 16.24 4.20 13.79
CA LYS A 143 17.06 4.00 15.01
C LYS A 143 17.07 2.55 15.45
N TYR A 144 15.98 1.82 15.25
CA TYR A 144 15.83 0.43 15.65
C TYR A 144 16.03 -0.54 14.52
N PHE A 145 15.72 -0.11 13.30
CA PHE A 145 15.75 -0.92 12.07
C PHE A 145 16.59 -0.25 10.96
N PRO A 146 17.90 0.00 11.21
CA PRO A 146 18.72 0.80 10.29
C PRO A 146 18.98 0.14 8.93
N HIS A 147 18.82 -1.18 8.83
CA HIS A 147 19.10 -1.95 7.63
C HIS A 147 17.86 -2.21 6.75
N GLN A 148 16.68 -1.84 7.25
CA GLN A 148 15.44 -2.03 6.50
C GLN A 148 15.27 -0.96 5.43
N SER A 149 14.82 -1.38 4.27
CA SER A 149 14.25 -0.48 3.29
C SER A 149 12.86 -0.02 3.72
N TYR A 150 12.52 1.16 3.28
CA TYR A 150 11.21 1.75 3.51
C TYR A 150 10.57 2.10 2.18
N ASP A 151 9.29 1.87 2.07
CA ASP A 151 8.48 2.19 0.91
C ASP A 151 7.11 2.73 1.33
N THR A 152 6.53 3.56 0.49
CA THR A 152 5.15 4.03 0.60
C THR A 152 4.55 4.21 -0.80
N ASN A 153 3.24 4.18 -0.89
CA ASN A 153 2.54 4.45 -2.13
C ASN A 153 1.26 5.26 -1.90
N TYR A 154 0.71 5.74 -3.00
CA TYR A 154 -0.58 6.40 -3.06
C TYR A 154 -1.54 5.54 -3.89
N GLY A 155 -2.75 5.39 -3.38
CA GLY A 155 -3.81 4.69 -4.08
C GLY A 155 -5.15 4.85 -3.39
N LEU A 156 -6.20 4.49 -4.14
CA LEU A 156 -7.59 4.52 -3.72
C LEU A 156 -8.22 3.16 -4.02
N THR A 157 -9.38 2.89 -3.44
CA THR A 157 -10.19 1.72 -3.84
C THR A 157 -10.54 1.79 -5.32
N GLU A 158 -10.81 2.99 -5.82
CA GLU A 158 -11.12 3.30 -7.22
C GLU A 158 -9.95 3.05 -8.18
N SER A 159 -8.72 3.02 -7.69
CA SER A 159 -7.52 2.60 -8.42
C SER A 159 -7.10 1.17 -8.10
N THR A 160 -7.97 0.37 -7.48
CA THR A 160 -7.74 -1.01 -7.06
C THR A 160 -6.66 -1.13 -5.97
N GLY A 161 -6.60 -0.14 -5.08
CA GLY A 161 -5.60 -0.09 -4.01
C GLY A 161 -4.35 0.68 -4.41
N PRO A 162 -3.21 0.36 -3.79
CA PRO A 162 -2.00 1.14 -3.96
C PRO A 162 -1.28 0.71 -5.23
N GLY A 163 -1.59 1.07 -6.33
CA GLY A 163 -0.90 0.62 -7.54
C GLY A 163 -0.53 1.74 -8.49
N CYS A 164 -1.05 2.94 -8.23
CA CYS A 164 -0.90 3.99 -9.23
C CYS A 164 0.36 4.83 -9.08
N ILE A 165 0.80 5.12 -7.86
CA ILE A 165 1.99 5.93 -7.62
C ILE A 165 2.82 5.29 -6.53
N HIS A 166 4.11 5.13 -6.76
CA HIS A 166 5.06 4.52 -5.85
C HIS A 166 6.25 5.45 -5.60
N LEU A 167 6.78 5.38 -4.39
CA LEU A 167 8.05 6.03 -4.10
C LEU A 167 9.21 5.28 -4.75
N GLY A 168 9.16 3.96 -4.78
CA GLY A 168 10.24 3.10 -5.24
C GLY A 168 11.34 2.91 -4.19
N LEU A 169 11.98 1.75 -4.19
CA LEU A 169 13.04 1.45 -3.22
C LEU A 169 14.26 2.36 -3.42
N GLU A 170 14.58 2.71 -4.66
CA GLU A 170 15.65 3.63 -5.02
C GLU A 170 15.39 5.07 -4.53
N ASN A 171 14.14 5.43 -4.31
CA ASN A 171 13.71 6.74 -3.83
C ASN A 171 13.35 6.77 -2.34
N ALA A 172 13.54 5.68 -1.61
CA ALA A 172 13.15 5.54 -0.20
C ALA A 172 13.85 6.54 0.76
N HIS A 173 14.88 7.24 0.29
CA HIS A 173 15.51 8.35 1.01
C HIS A 173 14.77 9.68 0.84
N SER A 174 13.85 9.80 -0.13
CA SER A 174 13.03 11.00 -0.37
C SER A 174 11.75 10.92 0.45
N LEU A 175 11.82 11.39 1.68
CA LEU A 175 10.68 11.34 2.61
C LEU A 175 9.63 12.41 2.29
N GLY A 176 8.35 12.05 2.36
CA GLY A 176 7.21 12.95 2.18
C GLY A 176 6.48 12.86 0.84
N PRO A 177 7.16 12.81 -0.32
CA PRO A 177 6.48 12.61 -1.60
C PRO A 177 5.78 11.25 -1.68
N ILE A 178 4.70 11.19 -2.47
CA ILE A 178 4.02 9.91 -2.78
C ILE A 178 4.72 9.11 -3.89
N GLY A 179 5.77 9.67 -4.50
CA GLY A 179 6.63 9.01 -5.49
C GLY A 179 6.28 9.31 -6.94
N LEU A 180 6.48 8.32 -7.78
CA LEU A 180 6.30 8.37 -9.22
C LEU A 180 5.16 7.46 -9.66
N PRO A 181 4.58 7.66 -10.86
CA PRO A 181 3.63 6.70 -11.41
C PRO A 181 4.23 5.29 -11.44
N GLY A 182 3.47 4.31 -10.98
CA GLY A 182 3.84 2.90 -11.03
C GLY A 182 3.86 2.36 -12.47
N TYR A 183 4.19 1.08 -12.61
CA TYR A 183 4.24 0.41 -13.92
C TYR A 183 2.88 0.47 -14.63
N GLU A 184 2.88 0.92 -15.90
CA GLU A 184 1.66 1.14 -16.71
C GLU A 184 0.66 2.15 -16.14
N TRP A 185 1.13 3.05 -15.25
CA TRP A 185 0.33 4.16 -14.77
C TRP A 185 0.81 5.49 -15.33
N GLU A 186 -0.14 6.40 -15.54
CA GLU A 186 0.11 7.80 -15.84
C GLU A 186 -0.51 8.67 -14.75
N ALA A 187 0.18 9.73 -14.37
CA ALA A 187 -0.29 10.72 -13.42
C ALA A 187 -0.05 12.14 -13.94
N LYS A 188 -1.00 13.02 -13.71
CA LYS A 188 -0.91 14.45 -14.08
C LYS A 188 -1.52 15.29 -12.98
N ILE A 189 -1.02 16.53 -12.86
CA ILE A 189 -1.63 17.56 -12.02
C ILE A 189 -2.34 18.56 -12.93
N VAL A 190 -3.60 18.83 -12.65
CA VAL A 190 -4.45 19.70 -13.47
C VAL A 190 -5.11 20.79 -12.63
N ASP A 191 -5.45 21.90 -13.29
CA ASP A 191 -6.27 22.95 -12.69
C ASP A 191 -7.78 22.55 -12.71
N LYS A 192 -8.63 23.41 -12.15
CA LYS A 192 -10.10 23.20 -12.11
C LYS A 192 -10.78 23.12 -13.49
N ASN A 193 -10.09 23.49 -14.57
CA ASN A 193 -10.57 23.43 -15.93
C ASN A 193 -10.00 22.21 -16.68
N GLY A 194 -9.18 21.37 -16.03
CA GLY A 194 -8.52 20.21 -16.62
C GLY A 194 -7.22 20.54 -17.38
N ASN A 195 -6.71 21.76 -17.29
CA ASN A 195 -5.44 22.12 -17.94
C ASN A 195 -4.28 21.59 -17.12
N LEU A 196 -3.26 21.07 -17.83
CA LEU A 196 -2.02 20.60 -17.20
C LEU A 196 -1.29 21.73 -16.49
N LEU A 197 -0.89 21.48 -15.25
CA LEU A 197 -0.07 22.40 -14.46
C LEU A 197 1.42 22.06 -14.56
N PHE A 198 2.27 23.07 -14.35
CA PHE A 198 3.72 22.91 -14.32
C PHE A 198 4.21 22.49 -12.94
N ALA A 199 5.48 22.09 -12.87
CA ALA A 199 6.12 21.77 -11.61
C ALA A 199 6.02 22.91 -10.60
N ASN A 200 5.79 22.59 -9.33
CA ASN A 200 5.55 23.50 -8.20
C ASN A 200 4.19 24.22 -8.19
N GLU A 201 3.28 23.88 -9.10
CA GLU A 201 1.89 24.34 -9.03
C GLU A 201 1.03 23.28 -8.37
N SER A 202 0.08 23.70 -7.53
CA SER A 202 -0.85 22.81 -6.83
C SER A 202 -2.14 22.65 -7.59
N GLY A 203 -2.61 21.42 -7.75
CA GLY A 203 -3.85 21.11 -8.47
C GLY A 203 -4.40 19.74 -8.11
N GLU A 204 -5.36 19.26 -8.90
CA GLU A 204 -5.94 17.94 -8.78
C GLU A 204 -5.02 16.89 -9.41
N LEU A 205 -4.78 15.79 -8.67
CA LEU A 205 -4.08 14.63 -9.18
C LEU A 205 -5.05 13.74 -9.95
N ILE A 206 -4.82 13.58 -11.24
CA ILE A 206 -5.54 12.62 -12.08
C ILE A 206 -4.60 11.48 -12.46
N VAL A 207 -5.14 10.26 -12.48
CA VAL A 207 -4.39 9.05 -12.80
C VAL A 207 -5.09 8.22 -13.86
N ARG A 208 -4.31 7.51 -14.68
CA ARG A 208 -4.80 6.59 -15.70
C ARG A 208 -3.98 5.31 -15.66
N GLY A 209 -4.65 4.16 -15.70
CA GLY A 209 -4.00 2.85 -15.71
C GLY A 209 -4.99 1.69 -15.68
N ALA A 210 -4.50 0.48 -15.88
CA ALA A 210 -5.35 -0.71 -15.93
C ALA A 210 -5.99 -1.08 -14.58
N GLY A 211 -5.52 -0.48 -13.48
CA GLY A 211 -6.12 -0.64 -12.15
C GLY A 211 -7.32 0.27 -11.88
N VAL A 212 -7.61 1.28 -12.74
CA VAL A 212 -8.78 2.15 -12.55
C VAL A 212 -10.06 1.30 -12.61
N MET A 213 -10.94 1.51 -11.65
CA MET A 213 -12.21 0.78 -11.52
C MET A 213 -13.06 0.83 -12.80
N LYS A 214 -13.95 -0.14 -12.96
CA LYS A 214 -14.89 -0.13 -14.04
C LYS A 214 -15.95 0.98 -13.89
N GLU A 215 -16.52 1.09 -12.69
CA GLU A 215 -17.55 2.08 -12.36
C GLU A 215 -17.88 2.04 -10.86
N TYR A 216 -18.62 3.00 -10.35
CA TYR A 216 -19.41 2.81 -9.15
C TYR A 216 -20.67 2.01 -9.50
N TYR A 217 -20.82 0.84 -8.92
CA TYR A 217 -21.88 -0.11 -9.23
C TYR A 217 -23.27 0.50 -9.05
N LYS A 218 -24.07 0.46 -10.12
CA LYS A 218 -25.42 1.06 -10.17
C LYS A 218 -25.46 2.56 -9.85
N ASN A 219 -24.36 3.28 -10.08
CA ASN A 219 -24.29 4.72 -9.85
C ASN A 219 -23.54 5.43 -11.00
N PRO A 220 -24.19 5.54 -12.17
CA PRO A 220 -23.57 6.13 -13.36
C PRO A 220 -23.26 7.63 -13.19
N GLU A 221 -24.06 8.36 -12.41
CA GLU A 221 -23.86 9.80 -12.19
C GLU A 221 -22.54 10.07 -11.42
N GLU A 222 -22.28 9.30 -10.37
CA GLU A 222 -21.02 9.43 -9.63
C GLU A 222 -19.83 8.89 -10.44
N SER A 223 -20.03 7.83 -11.23
CA SER A 223 -18.98 7.31 -12.11
C SER A 223 -18.52 8.37 -13.13
N ALA A 224 -19.47 9.07 -13.76
CA ALA A 224 -19.17 10.10 -14.75
C ALA A 224 -18.44 11.34 -14.18
N LYS A 225 -18.40 11.50 -12.86
CA LYS A 225 -17.67 12.62 -12.22
C LYS A 225 -16.18 12.32 -12.06
N VAL A 226 -15.78 11.05 -12.09
CA VAL A 226 -14.43 10.62 -11.72
C VAL A 226 -13.74 9.77 -12.80
N LEU A 227 -14.50 9.28 -13.79
CA LEU A 227 -14.03 8.56 -14.97
C LEU A 227 -14.21 9.44 -16.21
#